data_711f6daa576d3eea21bd98a6c60619f9
#
_entry.id   711f6daa576d3eea21bd98a6c60619f9
#
_cell.length_a   1.000
_cell.length_b   1.000
_cell.length_c   1.000
_cell.angle_alpha   90.00
_cell.angle_beta   90.00
_cell.angle_gamma   90.00
#
_symmetry.space_group_name_H-M   'P 1'
#
loop_
_entity.id
_entity.type
_entity.pdbx_description
1 polymer ?
#
loop_
_entity_poly.entity_id
_entity_poly.type
_entity_poly.pdbx_seq_one_letter_code
_entity_poly.pdbx_strand_id
1 'polypeptide(L)'
;DYNLSDSFTRLVNEDDTVIFISLSGGTKKIIETAKIVQLKEANIISMTAFNTNELTSYATHTLFCFADNHDTKKDDTKSRIGFFILVDLLINEIENLL
;
A
#
# COMPACT_ATOMS: atom_id res chain seq x y z
N ASP A 1 -12.10 -8.15 -4.06
CA ASP A 1 -12.58 -9.44 -4.52
C ASP A 1 -11.59 -10.52 -4.13
N TYR A 2 -12.08 -11.51 -3.41
CA TYR A 2 -11.22 -12.58 -2.88
C TYR A 2 -10.58 -13.42 -3.97
N ASN A 3 -11.33 -13.70 -5.02
CA ASN A 3 -10.80 -14.52 -6.11
C ASN A 3 -9.67 -13.82 -6.84
N LEU A 4 -9.78 -12.51 -6.99
CA LEU A 4 -8.77 -11.73 -7.66
C LEU A 4 -7.47 -11.70 -6.85
N SER A 5 -7.57 -11.55 -5.52
CA SER A 5 -6.41 -11.60 -4.65
C SER A 5 -5.70 -12.94 -4.69
N ASP A 6 -6.46 -14.00 -4.69
CA ASP A 6 -5.87 -15.35 -4.72
C ASP A 6 -5.15 -15.60 -6.03
N SER A 7 -5.75 -15.20 -7.14
CA SER A 7 -5.11 -15.33 -8.45
C SER A 7 -3.84 -14.50 -8.53
N PHE A 8 -3.90 -13.28 -8.02
CA PHE A 8 -2.77 -12.37 -7.99
C PHE A 8 -1.60 -12.97 -7.20
N THR A 9 -1.86 -13.50 -6.01
CA THR A 9 -0.78 -14.03 -5.18
C THR A 9 -0.10 -15.23 -5.77
N ARG A 10 -0.80 -16.01 -6.60
CA ARG A 10 -0.17 -17.14 -7.30
C ARG A 10 0.82 -16.69 -8.35
N LEU A 11 0.62 -15.52 -8.92
CA LEU A 11 1.46 -15.02 -10.02
C LEU A 11 2.67 -14.24 -9.55
N VAL A 12 2.64 -13.74 -8.31
CA VAL A 12 3.73 -12.93 -7.78
C VAL A 12 4.97 -13.77 -7.55
N ASN A 13 6.13 -13.23 -7.91
CA ASN A 13 7.42 -13.88 -7.64
C ASN A 13 8.43 -12.86 -7.12
N GLU A 14 9.64 -13.32 -6.85
CA GLU A 14 10.68 -12.52 -6.21
C GLU A 14 11.14 -11.32 -7.04
N ASP A 15 10.90 -11.33 -8.35
CA ASP A 15 11.27 -10.20 -9.21
C ASP A 15 10.22 -9.11 -9.25
N ASP A 16 9.07 -9.34 -8.64
CA ASP A 16 7.98 -8.39 -8.66
C ASP A 16 8.06 -7.39 -7.51
N THR A 17 7.47 -6.23 -7.74
CA THR A 17 7.25 -5.24 -6.70
C THR A 17 5.74 -5.02 -6.57
N VAL A 18 5.24 -5.21 -5.37
CA VAL A 18 3.82 -5.07 -5.08
C VAL A 18 3.60 -3.83 -4.22
N ILE A 19 2.67 -3.01 -4.62
CA ILE A 19 2.32 -1.80 -3.88
C ILE A 19 0.98 -2.02 -3.20
N PHE A 20 0.98 -1.94 -1.89
CA PHE A 20 -0.26 -2.01 -1.11
C PHE A 20 -0.64 -0.63 -0.62
N ILE A 21 -1.85 -0.24 -0.89
CA ILE A 21 -2.38 1.06 -0.48
C ILE A 21 -3.52 0.82 0.51
N SER A 22 -3.35 1.30 1.72
CA SER A 22 -4.37 1.16 2.77
C SER A 22 -4.26 2.35 3.70
N LEU A 23 -5.30 3.15 3.78
CA LEU A 23 -5.26 4.35 4.61
C LEU A 23 -4.93 4.03 6.07
N SER A 24 -5.54 3.02 6.64
CA SER A 24 -5.29 2.62 8.02
C SER A 24 -4.04 1.76 8.18
N GLY A 25 -3.63 1.07 7.11
CA GLY A 25 -2.57 0.07 7.20
C GLY A 25 -2.96 -1.17 7.99
N GLY A 26 -4.25 -1.35 8.26
CA GLY A 26 -4.74 -2.46 9.05
C GLY A 26 -5.85 -3.26 8.40
N THR A 27 -6.13 -3.03 7.14
CA THR A 27 -7.19 -3.77 6.43
C THR A 27 -6.83 -5.25 6.38
N LYS A 28 -7.69 -6.07 6.96
CA LYS A 28 -7.39 -7.48 7.17
C LYS A 28 -6.99 -8.22 5.90
N LYS A 29 -7.74 -8.03 4.82
CA LYS A 29 -7.44 -8.72 3.57
C LYS A 29 -6.11 -8.27 2.98
N ILE A 30 -5.78 -7.01 3.10
CA ILE A 30 -4.51 -6.49 2.63
C ILE A 30 -3.36 -7.07 3.44
N ILE A 31 -3.52 -7.15 4.77
CA ILE A 31 -2.50 -7.75 5.63
C ILE A 31 -2.29 -9.22 5.28
N GLU A 32 -3.35 -9.97 5.09
CA GLU A 32 -3.24 -11.38 4.72
C GLU A 32 -2.51 -11.55 3.39
N THR A 33 -2.82 -10.71 2.42
CA THR A 33 -2.16 -10.76 1.12
C THR A 33 -0.69 -10.38 1.23
N ALA A 34 -0.38 -9.36 2.04
CA ALA A 34 0.99 -8.93 2.25
C ALA A 34 1.84 -10.04 2.88
N LYS A 35 1.28 -10.80 3.81
CA LYS A 35 1.99 -11.94 4.40
C LYS A 35 2.39 -12.96 3.34
N ILE A 36 1.48 -13.27 2.43
CA ILE A 36 1.75 -14.23 1.36
C ILE A 36 2.82 -13.69 0.42
N VAL A 37 2.70 -12.43 0.03
CA VAL A 37 3.67 -11.80 -0.86
C VAL A 37 5.06 -11.75 -0.22
N GLN A 38 5.12 -11.48 1.07
CA GLN A 38 6.40 -11.50 1.78
C GLN A 38 7.06 -12.88 1.74
N LEU A 39 6.29 -13.93 1.90
CA LEU A 39 6.81 -15.29 1.82
C LEU A 39 7.35 -15.62 0.43
N LYS A 40 6.86 -14.96 -0.59
CA LYS A 40 7.36 -15.13 -1.95
C LYS A 40 8.58 -14.27 -2.25
N GLU A 41 9.03 -13.51 -1.27
CA GLU A 41 10.24 -12.68 -1.36
C GLU A 41 10.16 -11.56 -2.39
N ALA A 42 8.95 -11.17 -2.78
CA ALA A 42 8.77 -10.01 -3.64
C ALA A 42 9.01 -8.73 -2.84
N ASN A 43 9.34 -7.66 -3.54
CA ASN A 43 9.45 -6.36 -2.91
C ASN A 43 8.08 -5.82 -2.59
N ILE A 44 7.92 -5.25 -1.41
CA ILE A 44 6.64 -4.70 -0.98
C ILE A 44 6.81 -3.23 -0.64
N ILE A 45 6.00 -2.40 -1.24
CA ILE A 45 5.90 -0.99 -0.91
C ILE A 45 4.54 -0.78 -0.25
N SER A 46 4.54 -0.25 0.97
CA SER A 46 3.29 0.10 1.64
C SER A 46 3.06 1.60 1.56
N MET A 47 1.82 1.98 1.30
CA MET A 47 1.39 3.39 1.27
C MET A 47 0.21 3.53 2.21
N THR A 48 0.41 4.21 3.34
CA THR A 48 -0.61 4.37 4.37
C THR A 48 -0.63 5.81 4.85
N ALA A 49 -1.60 6.16 5.68
CA ALA A 49 -1.55 7.41 6.42
C ALA A 49 -0.39 7.34 7.40
N PHE A 50 0.02 8.49 7.91
CA PHE A 50 1.15 8.56 8.84
C PHE A 50 0.71 8.07 10.22
N ASN A 51 0.87 6.78 10.44
CA ASN A 51 0.53 6.14 11.72
C ASN A 51 1.33 4.85 11.86
N THR A 52 1.35 4.31 13.06
CA THR A 52 1.91 2.98 13.30
C THR A 52 0.87 1.95 12.86
N ASN A 53 1.24 1.07 11.96
CA ASN A 53 0.28 0.10 11.46
C ASN A 53 0.95 -1.22 11.12
N GLU A 54 0.15 -2.26 10.99
CA GLU A 54 0.64 -3.61 10.77
C GLU A 54 1.23 -3.80 9.37
N LEU A 55 0.67 -3.14 8.37
CA LEU A 55 1.14 -3.30 6.99
C LEU A 55 2.61 -2.94 6.85
N THR A 56 3.08 -1.90 7.56
CA THR A 56 4.47 -1.48 7.47
C THR A 56 5.44 -2.56 7.93
N SER A 57 5.01 -3.48 8.78
CA SER A 57 5.88 -4.54 9.25
C SER A 57 6.20 -5.57 8.17
N TYR A 58 5.42 -5.63 7.11
CA TYR A 58 5.65 -6.54 6.01
C TYR A 58 6.32 -5.87 4.82
N ALA A 59 6.47 -4.54 4.85
CA ALA A 59 6.94 -3.79 3.70
C ALA A 59 8.45 -3.73 3.63
N THR A 60 8.98 -3.80 2.42
CA THR A 60 10.38 -3.52 2.14
C THR A 60 10.63 -2.01 2.23
N HIS A 61 9.69 -1.23 1.70
CA HIS A 61 9.72 0.22 1.75
C HIS A 61 8.36 0.74 2.19
N THR A 62 8.37 1.80 2.96
CA THR A 62 7.17 2.40 3.52
C THR A 62 7.06 3.84 3.06
N LEU A 63 5.91 4.20 2.49
CA LEU A 63 5.59 5.56 2.13
C LEU A 63 4.39 6.00 2.96
N PHE A 64 4.50 7.18 3.55
CA PHE A 64 3.41 7.73 4.33
C PHE A 64 2.83 8.94 3.62
N CYS A 65 1.51 9.01 3.63
CA CYS A 65 0.79 10.17 3.14
C CYS A 65 0.28 10.93 4.35
N PHE A 66 0.57 12.22 4.43
CA PHE A 66 0.05 13.01 5.52
C PHE A 66 -1.46 13.10 5.39
N ALA A 67 -2.14 12.66 6.43
CA ALA A 67 -3.58 12.75 6.50
C ALA A 67 -3.94 13.34 7.85
N ASP A 68 -4.91 14.24 7.84
CA ASP A 68 -5.40 14.84 9.06
C ASP A 68 -6.33 13.86 9.75
N ASN A 69 -5.80 13.21 10.79
CA ASN A 69 -6.55 12.19 11.52
C ASN A 69 -7.45 12.76 12.59
N HIS A 70 -7.49 14.09 12.72
CA HIS A 70 -8.36 14.69 13.73
C HIS A 70 -9.80 14.55 13.38
N ASP A 71 -10.02 14.16 12.16
CA ASP A 71 -11.33 14.26 11.70
C ASP A 71 -12.03 13.00 11.53
N THR A 72 -13.19 13.09 11.85
CA THR A 72 -14.19 12.12 11.66
C THR A 72 -14.46 11.95 10.18
N LYS A 73 -15.49 11.26 9.87
CA LYS A 73 -15.92 10.93 8.52
C LYS A 73 -15.98 12.08 7.53
N LYS A 74 -15.99 13.34 8.03
CA LYS A 74 -16.09 14.49 7.13
C LYS A 74 -14.82 14.77 6.35
N ASP A 75 -13.68 14.27 6.84
CA ASP A 75 -12.40 14.61 6.23
C ASP A 75 -11.76 13.47 5.44
N ASP A 76 -12.50 12.42 5.20
CA ASP A 76 -12.03 11.32 4.36
C ASP A 76 -11.53 11.83 3.01
N THR A 77 -12.21 12.82 2.46
CA THR A 77 -11.84 13.37 1.15
C THR A 77 -10.46 14.01 1.17
N LYS A 78 -10.13 14.73 2.24
CA LYS A 78 -8.83 15.38 2.35
C LYS A 78 -7.71 14.35 2.48
N SER A 79 -7.95 13.31 3.26
CA SER A 79 -6.97 12.23 3.42
C SER A 79 -6.71 11.53 2.11
N ARG A 80 -7.74 11.29 1.34
CA ARG A 80 -7.62 10.62 0.05
C ARG A 80 -6.89 11.47 -0.97
N ILE A 81 -7.07 12.78 -0.94
CA ILE A 81 -6.34 13.68 -1.83
C ILE A 81 -4.84 13.52 -1.64
N GLY A 82 -4.38 13.41 -0.39
CA GLY A 82 -2.98 13.18 -0.11
C GLY A 82 -2.45 11.92 -0.78
N PHE A 83 -3.22 10.83 -0.76
CA PHE A 83 -2.83 9.60 -1.43
C PHE A 83 -2.75 9.77 -2.94
N PHE A 84 -3.68 10.49 -3.54
CA PHE A 84 -3.64 10.72 -4.98
C PHE A 84 -2.40 11.49 -5.40
N ILE A 85 -2.00 12.49 -4.64
CA ILE A 85 -0.78 13.24 -4.94
C ILE A 85 0.44 12.34 -4.84
N LEU A 86 0.51 11.51 -3.81
CA LEU A 86 1.63 10.59 -3.63
C LEU A 86 1.71 9.60 -4.78
N VAL A 87 0.58 9.06 -5.23
CA VAL A 87 0.55 8.13 -6.35
C VAL A 87 1.05 8.79 -7.63
N ASP A 88 0.63 10.02 -7.90
CA ASP A 88 1.10 10.76 -9.08
C ASP A 88 2.61 10.94 -9.07
N LEU A 89 3.18 11.32 -7.93
CA LEU A 89 4.62 11.49 -7.79
C LEU A 89 5.35 10.17 -8.04
N LEU A 90 4.82 9.08 -7.52
CA LEU A 90 5.43 7.77 -7.68
C LEU A 90 5.41 7.33 -9.14
N ILE A 91 4.31 7.55 -9.83
CA ILE A 91 4.19 7.20 -11.25
C ILE A 91 5.19 8.01 -12.08
N ASN A 92 5.32 9.30 -11.80
CA ASN A 92 6.28 10.14 -12.51
C ASN A 92 7.71 9.63 -12.32
N GLU A 93 8.09 9.24 -11.13
CA GLU A 93 9.42 8.69 -10.89
C GLU A 93 9.65 7.39 -11.64
N ILE A 94 8.67 6.51 -11.67
CA ILE A 94 8.78 5.26 -12.40
C ILE A 94 8.94 5.52 -13.88
N GLU A 95 8.17 6.43 -14.45
CA GLU A 95 8.28 6.78 -15.88
C GLU A 95 9.65 7.35 -16.20
N ASN A 96 10.22 8.14 -15.31
CA ASN A 96 11.55 8.72 -15.51
C ASN A 96 12.66 7.68 -15.49
N LEU A 97 12.44 6.55 -14.82
CA LEU A 97 13.42 5.47 -14.75
C LEU A 97 13.36 4.52 -15.93
N LEU A 98 12.26 4.52 -16.65
CA LEU A 98 12.10 3.68 -17.80
C LEU A 98 12.64 4.35 -19.05
#